data_d7562d7291c4abab393cfc70ef8c406e
#
_entry.id   d7562d7291c4abab393cfc70ef8c406e
#
_cell.length_a   1.000
_cell.length_b   1.000
_cell.length_c   1.000
_cell.angle_alpha   90.00
_cell.angle_beta   90.00
_cell.angle_gamma   90.00
#
_symmetry.space_group_name_H-M   'P 1'
#
loop_
_entity.id
_entity.type
_entity.pdbx_description
1 polymer ?
#
loop_
_entity_poly.entity_id
_entity_poly.type
_entity_poly.pdbx_seq_one_letter_code
_entity_poly.pdbx_strand_id
1 'polypeptide(L)'
;MYKRQTLNGSTRFDADTDLRSGFDRFTPENLEANEPIVALLRQFAMEKHATPAQIALAWLLAQKPWIVPIPGTRKLNHLQENLASVNVKLTSAELVEMDAALAKLTVHGGRMSPMHMRAVDVTQ
;
A
#
# COMPACT_ATOMS: atom_id res chain seq x y z
N MET A 1 2.86 3.59 -1.12
CA MET A 1 2.88 2.12 -1.22
C MET A 1 3.14 1.51 0.15
N TYR A 2 2.11 1.01 0.82
CA TYR A 2 2.18 0.44 2.18
C TYR A 2 2.14 -1.09 2.17
N LYS A 3 2.68 -1.69 1.12
CA LYS A 3 2.58 -3.11 0.87
C LYS A 3 3.13 -4.00 1.99
N ARG A 4 4.16 -3.57 2.71
CA ARG A 4 4.82 -4.40 3.72
C ARG A 4 4.30 -4.24 5.14
N GLN A 5 3.43 -3.32 5.42
CA GLN A 5 2.78 -3.18 6.72
C GLN A 5 3.73 -3.21 7.95
N THR A 6 5.03 -3.09 7.72
CA THR A 6 6.05 -3.00 8.76
C THR A 6 6.43 -1.57 9.08
N LEU A 7 6.00 -0.63 8.23
CA LEU A 7 6.23 0.80 8.42
C LEU A 7 5.17 1.35 9.38
N ASN A 8 5.61 2.14 10.34
CA ASN A 8 4.77 2.83 11.31
C ASN A 8 5.39 4.18 11.66
N GLY A 9 4.76 4.98 12.49
CA GLY A 9 5.23 6.30 12.90
C GLY A 9 6.61 6.31 13.56
N SER A 10 7.08 5.18 14.11
CA SER A 10 8.43 5.04 14.68
C SER A 10 9.50 4.66 13.66
N THR A 11 9.12 4.27 12.44
CA THR A 11 10.07 3.91 11.39
C THR A 11 10.90 5.11 10.98
N ARG A 12 12.21 4.90 10.86
CA ARG A 12 13.16 5.92 10.37
C ARG A 12 13.94 5.36 9.21
N PHE A 13 14.26 6.21 8.27
CA PHE A 13 15.06 5.89 7.09
C PHE A 13 16.37 6.68 7.16
N ASP A 14 17.46 5.99 6.90
CA ASP A 14 18.77 6.61 6.82
C ASP A 14 18.85 7.53 5.59
N ALA A 15 19.27 8.79 5.81
CA ALA A 15 19.27 9.81 4.76
C ALA A 15 20.29 9.54 3.65
N ASP A 16 21.37 8.83 3.97
CA ASP A 16 22.47 8.61 3.04
C ASP A 16 22.33 7.33 2.24
N THR A 17 21.59 6.33 2.78
CA THR A 17 21.53 4.98 2.19
C THR A 17 20.13 4.57 1.75
N ASP A 18 19.07 5.27 2.16
CA ASP A 18 17.69 4.90 1.85
C ASP A 18 16.93 6.03 1.13
N LEU A 19 16.69 5.86 -0.16
CA LEU A 19 15.96 6.83 -0.99
C LEU A 19 14.60 7.23 -0.43
N ARG A 20 13.99 6.40 0.44
CA ARG A 20 12.69 6.71 1.06
C ARG A 20 12.76 7.91 2.00
N SER A 21 13.94 8.21 2.54
CA SER A 21 14.18 9.40 3.38
C SER A 21 13.82 10.71 2.67
N GLY A 22 13.97 10.75 1.34
CA GLY A 22 13.69 11.92 0.52
C GLY A 22 12.23 12.04 0.03
N PHE A 23 11.32 11.18 0.48
CA PHE A 23 9.91 11.22 0.06
C PHE A 23 8.99 11.62 1.20
N ASP A 24 8.17 12.63 0.98
CA ASP A 24 7.22 13.16 1.98
C ASP A 24 6.33 12.08 2.60
N ARG A 25 5.93 11.07 1.81
CA ARG A 25 5.08 9.96 2.27
C ARG A 25 5.70 9.15 3.40
N PHE A 26 7.00 9.18 3.54
CA PHE A 26 7.73 8.40 4.53
C PHE A 26 8.28 9.25 5.69
N THR A 27 7.87 10.51 5.79
CA THR A 27 8.13 11.28 7.01
C THR A 27 7.38 10.65 8.19
N PRO A 28 7.89 10.78 9.41
CA PRO A 28 7.25 10.23 10.61
C PRO A 28 5.79 10.67 10.74
N GLU A 29 5.52 11.94 10.51
CA GLU A 29 4.20 12.55 10.61
C GLU A 29 3.22 11.93 9.60
N ASN A 30 3.67 11.75 8.34
CA ASN A 30 2.85 11.15 7.30
C ASN A 30 2.69 9.64 7.48
N LEU A 31 3.68 8.94 8.02
CA LEU A 31 3.54 7.53 8.38
C LEU A 31 2.48 7.34 9.47
N GLU A 32 2.49 8.18 10.50
CA GLU A 32 1.49 8.17 11.57
C GLU A 32 0.10 8.53 11.03
N ALA A 33 0.00 9.61 10.24
CA ALA A 33 -1.26 10.06 9.64
C ALA A 33 -1.88 9.02 8.67
N ASN A 34 -1.07 8.16 8.07
CA ASN A 34 -1.52 7.07 7.19
C ASN A 34 -1.79 5.73 7.91
N GLU A 35 -1.54 5.62 9.21
CA GLU A 35 -1.80 4.39 9.98
C GLU A 35 -3.26 3.92 9.91
N PRO A 36 -4.30 4.78 9.83
CA PRO A 36 -5.68 4.32 9.64
C PRO A 36 -5.90 3.49 8.39
N ILE A 37 -5.16 3.75 7.29
CA ILE A 37 -5.22 2.94 6.05
C ILE A 37 -4.69 1.54 6.33
N VAL A 38 -3.59 1.45 7.07
CA VAL A 38 -2.97 0.18 7.45
C VAL A 38 -3.87 -0.60 8.40
N ALA A 39 -4.50 0.09 9.35
CA ALA A 39 -5.45 -0.51 10.29
C ALA A 39 -6.67 -1.11 9.56
N LEU A 40 -7.22 -0.41 8.57
CA LEU A 40 -8.29 -0.91 7.73
C LEU A 40 -7.88 -2.21 7.00
N LEU A 41 -6.69 -2.23 6.39
CA LEU A 41 -6.18 -3.44 5.71
C LEU A 41 -5.98 -4.60 6.69
N ARG A 42 -5.55 -4.33 7.93
CA ARG A 42 -5.40 -5.37 8.97
C ARG A 42 -6.75 -5.96 9.37
N GLN A 43 -7.82 -5.16 9.43
CA GLN A 43 -9.16 -5.65 9.73
C GLN A 43 -9.59 -6.70 8.68
N PHE A 44 -9.59 -6.36 7.40
CA PHE A 44 -9.93 -7.29 6.32
C PHE A 44 -8.98 -8.50 6.27
N ALA A 45 -7.71 -8.30 6.61
CA ALA A 45 -6.73 -9.37 6.66
C ALA A 45 -7.07 -10.44 7.72
N MET A 46 -7.52 -10.01 8.89
CA MET A 46 -7.99 -10.94 9.94
C MET A 46 -9.21 -11.74 9.47
N GLU A 47 -10.19 -11.09 8.88
CA GLU A 47 -11.42 -11.74 8.39
C GLU A 47 -11.15 -12.75 7.27
N LYS A 48 -10.16 -12.47 6.43
CA LYS A 48 -9.78 -13.31 5.29
C LYS A 48 -8.66 -14.32 5.59
N HIS A 49 -8.16 -14.38 6.82
CA HIS A 49 -6.98 -15.18 7.16
C HIS A 49 -5.80 -14.93 6.22
N ALA A 50 -5.61 -13.67 5.85
CA ALA A 50 -4.61 -13.20 4.91
C ALA A 50 -3.69 -12.15 5.57
N THR A 51 -2.66 -11.73 4.86
CA THR A 51 -1.86 -10.59 5.31
C THR A 51 -2.40 -9.28 4.74
N PRO A 52 -2.16 -8.13 5.39
CA PRO A 52 -2.53 -6.82 4.85
C PRO A 52 -1.95 -6.56 3.45
N ALA A 53 -0.75 -7.10 3.16
CA ALA A 53 -0.15 -7.00 1.83
C ALA A 53 -0.94 -7.78 0.79
N GLN A 54 -1.43 -8.97 1.14
CA GLN A 54 -2.30 -9.78 0.28
C GLN A 54 -3.64 -9.11 0.04
N ILE A 55 -4.26 -8.52 1.06
CA ILE A 55 -5.49 -7.74 0.91
C ILE A 55 -5.29 -6.56 -0.06
N ALA A 56 -4.22 -5.79 0.10
CA ALA A 56 -3.91 -4.68 -0.79
C ALA A 56 -3.72 -5.11 -2.26
N LEU A 57 -3.07 -6.25 -2.49
CA LEU A 57 -2.91 -6.82 -3.83
C LEU A 57 -4.22 -7.37 -4.38
N ALA A 58 -5.01 -8.08 -3.58
CA ALA A 58 -6.31 -8.61 -3.97
C ALA A 58 -7.29 -7.48 -4.33
N TRP A 59 -7.29 -6.38 -3.57
CA TRP A 59 -8.07 -5.19 -3.88
C TRP A 59 -7.68 -4.60 -5.24
N LEU A 60 -6.38 -4.46 -5.54
CA LEU A 60 -5.92 -3.99 -6.84
C LEU A 60 -6.38 -4.90 -7.98
N LEU A 61 -6.25 -6.22 -7.82
CA LEU A 61 -6.68 -7.22 -8.81
C LEU A 61 -8.18 -7.18 -9.07
N ALA A 62 -8.97 -6.81 -8.05
CA ALA A 62 -10.43 -6.72 -8.17
C ALA A 62 -10.93 -5.45 -8.87
N GLN A 63 -10.09 -4.40 -9.01
CA GLN A 63 -10.52 -3.13 -9.57
C GLN A 63 -10.87 -3.22 -11.06
N LYS A 64 -10.00 -3.83 -11.86
CA LYS A 64 -10.20 -4.00 -13.30
C LYS A 64 -9.43 -5.23 -13.81
N PRO A 65 -9.94 -5.95 -14.82
CA PRO A 65 -9.32 -7.19 -15.30
C PRO A 65 -7.95 -6.98 -15.97
N TRP A 66 -7.62 -5.76 -16.35
CA TRP A 66 -6.33 -5.42 -16.97
C TRP A 66 -5.30 -4.88 -15.99
N ILE A 67 -5.62 -4.76 -14.70
CA ILE A 67 -4.64 -4.32 -13.69
C ILE A 67 -3.77 -5.51 -13.31
N VAL A 68 -2.46 -5.36 -13.56
CA VAL A 68 -1.44 -6.33 -13.19
C VAL A 68 -0.48 -5.70 -12.18
N PRO A 69 -0.60 -6.01 -10.89
CA PRO A 69 0.35 -5.54 -9.88
C PRO A 69 1.74 -6.14 -10.10
N ILE A 70 2.77 -5.34 -9.95
CA ILE A 70 4.18 -5.77 -10.07
C ILE A 70 4.91 -5.62 -8.72
N PRO A 71 4.58 -6.42 -7.71
CA PRO A 71 5.15 -6.31 -6.38
C PRO A 71 6.62 -6.75 -6.34
N GLY A 72 7.55 -5.79 -6.21
CA GLY A 72 8.98 -6.08 -6.08
C GLY A 72 9.36 -6.68 -4.73
N THR A 73 10.22 -7.70 -4.74
CA THR A 73 10.81 -8.27 -3.52
C THR A 73 12.11 -9.01 -3.84
N ARG A 74 13.01 -9.10 -2.83
CA ARG A 74 14.22 -9.94 -2.87
C ARG A 74 14.15 -11.12 -1.90
N LYS A 75 13.04 -11.28 -1.17
CA LYS A 75 12.86 -12.33 -0.17
C LYS A 75 11.85 -13.35 -0.69
N LEU A 76 12.22 -14.63 -0.65
CA LEU A 76 11.38 -15.72 -1.14
C LEU A 76 10.02 -15.80 -0.43
N ASN A 77 10.01 -15.71 0.90
CA ASN A 77 8.76 -15.68 1.65
C ASN A 77 7.82 -14.55 1.24
N HIS A 78 8.37 -13.38 0.94
CA HIS A 78 7.56 -12.26 0.44
C HIS A 78 7.08 -12.48 -1.00
N LEU A 79 7.82 -13.20 -1.83
CA LEU A 79 7.36 -13.59 -3.16
C LEU A 79 6.17 -14.55 -3.04
N GLN A 80 6.30 -15.59 -2.20
CA GLN A 80 5.22 -16.54 -1.94
C GLN A 80 3.96 -15.84 -1.40
N GLU A 81 4.12 -14.93 -0.43
CA GLU A 81 3.03 -14.10 0.10
C GLU A 81 2.34 -13.29 -1.00
N ASN A 82 3.11 -12.64 -1.88
CA ASN A 82 2.56 -11.86 -2.98
C ASN A 82 1.80 -12.72 -3.99
N LEU A 83 2.36 -13.87 -4.36
CA LEU A 83 1.70 -14.81 -5.30
C LEU A 83 0.40 -15.36 -4.71
N ALA A 84 0.37 -15.67 -3.42
CA ALA A 84 -0.81 -16.17 -2.75
C ALA A 84 -1.97 -15.15 -2.68
N SER A 85 -1.72 -13.87 -2.98
CA SER A 85 -2.78 -12.85 -3.02
C SER A 85 -3.88 -13.13 -4.06
N VAL A 86 -3.59 -13.89 -5.11
CA VAL A 86 -4.57 -14.27 -6.14
C VAL A 86 -5.65 -15.22 -5.58
N ASN A 87 -5.36 -15.89 -4.47
CA ASN A 87 -6.30 -16.78 -3.79
C ASN A 87 -7.21 -16.05 -2.81
N VAL A 88 -6.91 -14.80 -2.46
CA VAL A 88 -7.75 -13.97 -1.58
C VAL A 88 -8.93 -13.45 -2.39
N LYS A 89 -10.10 -13.97 -2.07
CA LYS A 89 -11.36 -13.56 -2.74
C LYS A 89 -12.05 -12.48 -1.92
N LEU A 90 -12.18 -11.30 -2.52
CA LEU A 90 -13.00 -10.21 -1.99
C LEU A 90 -14.35 -10.25 -2.71
N THR A 91 -15.43 -10.34 -1.96
CA THR A 91 -16.79 -10.27 -2.50
C THR A 91 -17.12 -8.84 -2.93
N SER A 92 -18.15 -8.68 -3.76
CA SER A 92 -18.61 -7.35 -4.16
C SER A 92 -19.02 -6.48 -2.98
N ALA A 93 -19.63 -7.08 -1.95
CA ALA A 93 -20.01 -6.37 -0.73
C ALA A 93 -18.76 -5.86 0.04
N GLU A 94 -17.75 -6.69 0.20
CA GLU A 94 -16.50 -6.33 0.86
C GLU A 94 -15.72 -5.26 0.07
N LEU A 95 -15.75 -5.32 -1.26
CA LEU A 95 -15.13 -4.27 -2.08
C LEU A 95 -15.84 -2.93 -1.89
N VAL A 96 -17.16 -2.91 -1.89
CA VAL A 96 -17.95 -1.69 -1.62
C VAL A 96 -17.67 -1.15 -0.23
N GLU A 97 -17.60 -2.02 0.78
CA GLU A 97 -17.29 -1.63 2.16
C GLU A 97 -15.88 -1.04 2.26
N MET A 98 -14.89 -1.71 1.66
CA MET A 98 -13.49 -1.25 1.65
C MET A 98 -13.37 0.09 0.94
N ASP A 99 -14.00 0.26 -0.23
CA ASP A 99 -13.95 1.50 -1.00
C ASP A 99 -14.63 2.65 -0.24
N ALA A 100 -15.76 2.38 0.41
CA ALA A 100 -16.45 3.36 1.25
C ALA A 100 -15.62 3.77 2.49
N ALA A 101 -14.89 2.83 3.09
CA ALA A 101 -14.00 3.11 4.20
C ALA A 101 -12.76 3.91 3.74
N LEU A 102 -12.14 3.51 2.62
CA LEU A 102 -11.01 4.22 2.03
C LEU A 102 -11.36 5.65 1.60
N ALA A 103 -12.56 5.89 1.09
CA ALA A 103 -13.02 7.22 0.69
C ALA A 103 -13.11 8.22 1.86
N LYS A 104 -13.18 7.74 3.11
CA LYS A 104 -13.18 8.57 4.32
C LYS A 104 -11.77 8.89 4.81
N LEU A 105 -10.75 8.24 4.27
CA LEU A 105 -9.37 8.38 4.69
C LEU A 105 -8.61 9.28 3.70
N THR A 106 -7.77 10.14 4.24
CA THR A 106 -6.88 10.98 3.44
C THR A 106 -5.50 10.35 3.37
N VAL A 107 -4.93 10.24 2.18
CA VAL A 107 -3.54 9.81 2.00
C VAL A 107 -2.63 11.01 2.17
N HIS A 108 -1.76 10.97 3.18
CA HIS A 108 -0.81 12.03 3.48
C HIS A 108 0.54 11.77 2.82
N GLY A 109 1.18 12.85 2.34
CA GLY A 109 2.45 12.82 1.63
C GLY A 109 2.33 12.49 0.14
N GLY A 110 3.07 13.20 -0.68
CA GLY A 110 3.11 13.04 -2.13
C GLY A 110 3.63 11.66 -2.57
N ARG A 111 3.23 11.23 -3.77
CA ARG A 111 3.69 9.95 -4.36
C ARG A 111 5.20 9.95 -4.57
N MET A 112 5.75 11.09 -4.97
CA MET A 112 7.17 11.34 -5.22
C MET A 112 7.54 12.71 -4.67
N SER A 113 8.84 12.97 -4.51
CA SER A 113 9.30 14.32 -4.20
C SER A 113 8.94 15.29 -5.34
N PRO A 114 8.82 16.61 -5.07
CA PRO A 114 8.51 17.61 -6.10
C PRO A 114 9.48 17.56 -7.29
N MET A 115 10.75 17.23 -7.04
CA MET A 115 11.76 17.09 -8.09
C MET A 115 11.46 15.90 -9.01
N HIS A 116 11.11 14.75 -8.46
CA HIS A 116 10.77 13.55 -9.23
C HIS A 116 9.43 13.69 -9.96
N MET A 117 8.48 14.45 -9.39
CA MET A 117 7.21 14.73 -10.06
C MET A 117 7.36 15.53 -11.35
N ARG A 118 8.40 16.36 -11.46
CA ARG A 118 8.69 17.11 -12.70
C ARG A 118 9.12 16.22 -13.88
N ALA A 119 9.58 14.99 -13.57
CA ALA A 119 10.00 14.01 -14.58
C ALA A 119 8.84 13.09 -15.01
N VAL A 120 7.65 13.22 -14.41
CA VAL A 120 6.46 12.48 -14.81
C VAL A 120 5.74 13.28 -15.89
N ASP A 121 5.62 12.71 -17.09
CA ASP A 121 4.79 13.28 -18.15
C ASP A 121 3.36 13.44 -17.64
N VAL A 122 2.98 14.69 -17.40
CA VAL A 122 1.59 15.05 -17.15
C VAL A 122 0.95 15.19 -18.53
N THR A 123 0.53 14.08 -19.12
CA THR A 123 -0.37 14.11 -20.26
C THR A 123 -1.69 14.71 -19.77
N GLN A 124 -1.95 15.94 -20.21
CA GLN A 124 -3.21 16.64 -20.00
C GLN A 124 -4.36 15.92 -20.72
#